data_9dfa6bac084145b280bd3947181516d4
#
_entry.id   9dfa6bac084145b280bd3947181516d4
#
_cell.length_a   1.000
_cell.length_b   1.000
_cell.length_c   1.000
_cell.angle_alpha   90.00
_cell.angle_beta   90.00
_cell.angle_gamma   90.00
#
_symmetry.space_group_name_H-M   'P 1'
#
loop_
_entity.id
_entity.type
_entity.pdbx_description
1 polymer ?
#
loop_
_entity_poly.entity_id
_entity_poly.type
_entity_poly.pdbx_seq_one_letter_code
_entity_poly.pdbx_strand_id
1 'polypeptide(L)'
;MLFRSELLVAPIKSHGKAPVWVGEIPPVPQDIAQKVGRLRRLLADSIELDYPLNAPPSIDKFGHRNTGAFTLRDVPINTIGQNMLLEQVVKHVEDAEHLPSDLSITIEERSDALVVNCCQGSKINEALGQFLLVMSSTITGNWGRVECEPTRISLSVGSAVQVEDVQKWLLETPPDALENILSVTLPNSTQVRWRFAQVAKLFGILREGVDPRKINLHALLKKYRGTVVMEEVLSKLFFERMDVHGARDVLEAVQNGTIDCHLTASGPLGISSRTREDMTLPNWDNAELRSQLKSRLSNERAALCCLKCQKIKRFRVARYTSIDDVATCLGCGGRMLACAREGMLDMLEKWVASEDTAEQDRMMKNADIVANRGHEAILCLMGRGIGEATAIRILRKVRRGDEEGLLQAIHHAEVEYARTRRFWSN
;
A
#
# COMPACT_ATOMS: atom_id res chain seq x y z
N MET A 1 -19.75 6.21 -41.53
CA MET A 1 -19.93 7.35 -40.61
C MET A 1 -18.68 7.43 -39.75
N LEU A 2 -17.81 8.40 -39.98
CA LEU A 2 -16.65 8.67 -39.15
C LEU A 2 -17.12 9.50 -37.94
N PHE A 3 -17.13 8.93 -36.76
CA PHE A 3 -17.29 9.71 -35.53
C PHE A 3 -15.93 10.40 -35.26
N ARG A 4 -15.85 11.69 -35.52
CA ARG A 4 -14.77 12.53 -34.99
C ARG A 4 -15.05 12.74 -33.49
N SER A 5 -14.27 12.10 -32.65
CA SER A 5 -14.20 12.47 -31.23
C SER A 5 -13.30 13.70 -31.13
N GLU A 6 -13.84 14.87 -31.02
CA GLU A 6 -13.11 16.09 -30.72
C GLU A 6 -12.97 16.22 -29.20
N LEU A 7 -11.73 16.38 -28.74
CA LEU A 7 -11.43 16.69 -27.35
C LEU A 7 -11.34 18.21 -27.23
N LEU A 8 -12.38 18.84 -26.69
CA LEU A 8 -12.36 20.26 -26.38
C LEU A 8 -11.60 20.49 -25.09
N VAL A 9 -10.50 21.23 -25.15
CA VAL A 9 -9.68 21.61 -24.00
C VAL A 9 -9.71 23.12 -23.81
N ALA A 10 -9.79 23.57 -22.57
CA ALA A 10 -9.68 24.97 -22.20
C ALA A 10 -8.53 25.17 -21.22
N PRO A 11 -7.76 26.27 -21.34
CA PRO A 11 -6.72 26.55 -20.37
C PRO A 11 -7.33 26.83 -18.99
N ILE A 12 -6.78 26.21 -17.94
CA ILE A 12 -7.19 26.44 -16.56
C ILE A 12 -6.19 27.36 -15.86
N LYS A 13 -6.71 28.31 -15.08
CA LYS A 13 -5.90 29.29 -14.34
C LYS A 13 -5.31 28.72 -13.03
N SER A 14 -5.77 27.58 -12.59
CA SER A 14 -5.25 26.89 -11.40
C SER A 14 -5.02 25.43 -11.72
N HIS A 15 -3.89 24.90 -11.27
CA HIS A 15 -3.62 23.45 -11.38
C HIS A 15 -4.64 22.71 -10.54
N GLY A 16 -5.47 21.88 -11.18
CA GLY A 16 -6.32 20.91 -10.50
C GLY A 16 -5.48 19.87 -9.75
N LYS A 17 -6.12 18.90 -9.14
CA LYS A 17 -5.41 17.71 -8.62
C LYS A 17 -4.60 17.09 -9.77
N ALA A 18 -3.31 16.84 -9.53
CA ALA A 18 -2.50 16.10 -10.49
C ALA A 18 -3.20 14.78 -10.83
N PRO A 19 -3.34 14.43 -12.12
CA PRO A 19 -3.96 13.17 -12.48
C PRO A 19 -3.11 12.04 -11.92
N VAL A 20 -3.75 11.18 -11.12
CA VAL A 20 -3.10 9.95 -10.66
C VAL A 20 -3.20 8.97 -11.83
N TRP A 21 -2.10 8.78 -12.53
CA TRP A 21 -1.99 7.76 -13.54
C TRP A 21 -1.64 6.44 -12.85
N VAL A 22 -2.65 5.60 -12.64
CA VAL A 22 -2.42 4.22 -12.21
C VAL A 22 -2.27 3.39 -13.48
N GLY A 23 -1.03 3.23 -13.95
CA GLY A 23 -0.71 2.27 -15.01
C GLY A 23 -0.92 0.85 -14.50
N GLU A 24 -1.33 -0.07 -15.36
CA GLU A 24 -1.30 -1.50 -15.02
C GLU A 24 0.17 -1.92 -14.88
N ILE A 25 0.52 -2.44 -13.70
CA ILE A 25 1.83 -3.05 -13.47
C ILE A 25 1.79 -4.41 -14.19
N PRO A 26 2.72 -4.69 -15.11
CA PRO A 26 2.74 -6.00 -15.77
C PRO A 26 2.87 -7.12 -14.73
N PRO A 27 2.15 -8.23 -14.90
CA PRO A 27 2.23 -9.33 -13.96
C PRO A 27 3.63 -9.95 -13.96
N VAL A 28 4.16 -10.19 -12.77
CA VAL A 28 5.46 -10.87 -12.61
C VAL A 28 5.24 -12.37 -12.84
N PRO A 29 6.00 -13.01 -13.74
CA PRO A 29 5.92 -14.44 -13.99
C PRO A 29 6.36 -15.28 -12.78
N GLN A 30 5.91 -16.54 -12.75
CA GLN A 30 6.23 -17.48 -11.67
C GLN A 30 7.74 -17.70 -11.51
N ASP A 31 8.47 -17.89 -12.60
CA ASP A 31 9.91 -18.16 -12.58
C ASP A 31 10.71 -17.04 -11.94
N ILE A 32 10.29 -15.78 -12.11
CA ILE A 32 10.91 -14.63 -11.46
C ILE A 32 10.60 -14.61 -9.96
N ALA A 33 9.35 -14.86 -9.57
CA ALA A 33 8.97 -14.92 -8.16
C ALA A 33 9.66 -16.08 -7.43
N GLN A 34 9.78 -17.24 -8.07
CA GLN A 34 10.51 -18.39 -7.53
C GLN A 34 12.01 -18.11 -7.39
N LYS A 35 12.63 -17.38 -8.32
CA LYS A 35 14.03 -16.94 -8.17
C LYS A 35 14.21 -16.05 -6.94
N VAL A 36 13.24 -15.18 -6.62
CA VAL A 36 13.27 -14.39 -5.38
C VAL A 36 13.17 -15.30 -4.15
N GLY A 37 12.26 -16.27 -4.16
CA GLY A 37 12.12 -17.27 -3.09
C GLY A 37 13.40 -18.08 -2.89
N ARG A 38 13.98 -18.57 -3.99
CA ARG A 38 15.26 -19.29 -3.98
C ARG A 38 16.42 -18.44 -3.43
N LEU A 39 16.48 -17.16 -3.80
CA LEU A 39 17.47 -16.24 -3.27
C LEU A 39 17.36 -16.12 -1.74
N ARG A 40 16.15 -15.98 -1.21
CA ARG A 40 15.90 -15.93 0.24
C ARG A 40 16.40 -17.19 0.93
N ARG A 41 16.05 -18.37 0.41
CA ARG A 41 16.50 -19.65 0.96
C ARG A 41 18.02 -19.78 0.95
N LEU A 42 18.67 -19.50 -0.16
CA LEU A 42 20.13 -19.59 -0.27
C LEU A 42 20.85 -18.61 0.66
N LEU A 43 20.29 -17.45 0.92
CA LEU A 43 20.82 -16.49 1.89
C LEU A 43 20.67 -17.03 3.32
N ALA A 44 19.52 -17.58 3.67
CA ALA A 44 19.28 -18.19 4.99
C ALA A 44 20.24 -19.38 5.22
N ASP A 45 20.36 -20.28 4.25
CA ASP A 45 21.29 -21.40 4.31
C ASP A 45 22.74 -20.95 4.53
N SER A 46 23.13 -19.82 3.93
CA SER A 46 24.50 -19.28 4.12
C SER A 46 24.73 -18.68 5.50
N ILE A 47 23.68 -18.18 6.16
CA ILE A 47 23.74 -17.66 7.53
C ILE A 47 23.88 -18.81 8.53
N GLU A 48 23.09 -19.85 8.40
CA GLU A 48 23.13 -21.02 9.29
C GLU A 48 24.47 -21.75 9.25
N LEU A 49 25.13 -21.76 8.09
CA LEU A 49 26.42 -22.42 7.88
C LEU A 49 27.64 -21.56 8.24
N ASP A 50 27.45 -20.33 8.76
CA ASP A 50 28.51 -19.35 9.08
C ASP A 50 29.48 -19.13 7.89
N TYR A 51 28.97 -19.25 6.67
CA TYR A 51 29.74 -19.10 5.44
C TYR A 51 29.95 -17.61 5.14
N PRO A 52 31.20 -17.16 4.95
CA PRO A 52 31.43 -15.79 4.50
C PRO A 52 30.77 -15.60 3.12
N LEU A 53 29.83 -14.66 3.00
CA LEU A 53 29.07 -14.34 1.78
C LEU A 53 29.94 -14.05 0.54
N ASN A 54 31.23 -13.86 0.73
CA ASN A 54 32.22 -13.60 -0.30
C ASN A 54 33.20 -14.77 -0.52
N ALA A 55 32.97 -15.94 0.09
CA ALA A 55 33.85 -17.10 -0.12
C ALA A 55 33.70 -17.64 -1.56
N PRO A 56 34.77 -18.13 -2.19
CA PRO A 56 34.69 -18.79 -3.47
C PRO A 56 33.83 -20.07 -3.35
N PRO A 57 33.10 -20.46 -4.40
CA PRO A 57 32.25 -21.64 -4.37
C PRO A 57 33.09 -22.85 -4.02
N SER A 58 32.74 -23.51 -2.92
CA SER A 58 33.31 -24.78 -2.52
C SER A 58 32.42 -25.94 -2.98
N ILE A 59 33.04 -27.06 -3.32
CA ILE A 59 32.31 -28.29 -3.62
C ILE A 59 32.26 -29.09 -2.31
N ASP A 60 31.05 -29.47 -1.89
CA ASP A 60 30.87 -30.30 -0.70
C ASP A 60 31.45 -31.71 -0.88
N LYS A 61 31.47 -32.49 0.21
CA LYS A 61 32.00 -33.87 0.20
C LYS A 61 31.23 -34.81 -0.74
N PHE A 62 30.05 -34.39 -1.25
CA PHE A 62 29.17 -35.13 -2.13
C PHE A 62 29.21 -34.62 -3.57
N GLY A 63 30.08 -33.66 -3.90
CA GLY A 63 30.22 -33.13 -5.25
C GLY A 63 29.18 -32.05 -5.61
N HIS A 64 28.36 -31.58 -4.65
CA HIS A 64 27.45 -30.47 -4.85
C HIS A 64 28.20 -29.14 -4.70
N ARG A 65 27.97 -28.23 -5.64
CA ARG A 65 28.46 -26.85 -5.51
C ARG A 65 27.73 -26.17 -4.35
N ASN A 66 28.48 -25.70 -3.37
CA ASN A 66 27.91 -24.86 -2.33
C ASN A 66 27.50 -23.51 -2.94
N THR A 67 26.20 -23.35 -3.16
CA THR A 67 25.63 -22.22 -3.91
C THR A 67 25.35 -21.00 -3.03
N GLY A 68 25.46 -21.10 -1.72
CA GLY A 68 25.17 -20.00 -0.80
C GLY A 68 26.06 -18.77 -1.00
N ALA A 69 27.37 -18.98 -1.15
CA ALA A 69 28.34 -17.90 -1.37
C ALA A 69 28.26 -17.27 -2.77
N PHE A 70 27.63 -17.92 -3.72
CA PHE A 70 27.53 -17.50 -5.12
C PHE A 70 26.44 -16.44 -5.34
N THR A 71 25.43 -16.45 -4.53
CA THR A 71 24.14 -15.83 -4.83
C THR A 71 24.17 -14.30 -4.89
N LEU A 72 24.93 -13.63 -4.03
CA LEU A 72 24.98 -12.16 -4.01
C LEU A 72 25.94 -11.55 -5.04
N ARG A 73 26.97 -12.28 -5.48
CA ARG A 73 27.91 -11.79 -6.49
C ARG A 73 27.29 -11.66 -7.88
N ASP A 74 26.33 -12.52 -8.20
CA ASP A 74 25.67 -12.55 -9.50
C ASP A 74 24.42 -11.67 -9.57
N VAL A 75 23.97 -11.13 -8.43
CA VAL A 75 22.88 -10.18 -8.40
C VAL A 75 23.45 -8.77 -8.65
N PRO A 76 22.97 -8.03 -9.67
CA PRO A 76 23.50 -6.72 -10.03
C PRO A 76 23.03 -5.63 -9.07
N ILE A 77 23.31 -5.78 -7.78
CA ILE A 77 23.03 -4.81 -6.72
C ILE A 77 24.35 -4.38 -6.06
N ASN A 78 24.39 -3.12 -5.62
CA ASN A 78 25.55 -2.59 -4.90
C ASN A 78 25.64 -3.17 -3.48
N THR A 79 26.78 -2.98 -2.82
CA THR A 79 27.05 -3.49 -1.47
C THR A 79 26.00 -3.05 -0.43
N ILE A 80 25.48 -1.83 -0.56
CA ILE A 80 24.42 -1.32 0.34
C ILE A 80 23.14 -2.15 0.17
N GLY A 81 22.73 -2.40 -1.06
CA GLY A 81 21.56 -3.23 -1.35
C GLY A 81 21.75 -4.69 -0.91
N GLN A 82 22.95 -5.23 -1.07
CA GLN A 82 23.30 -6.57 -0.58
C GLN A 82 23.17 -6.67 0.95
N ASN A 83 23.71 -5.70 1.68
CA ASN A 83 23.62 -5.66 3.14
C ASN A 83 22.17 -5.49 3.61
N MET A 84 21.38 -4.64 2.96
CA MET A 84 19.95 -4.47 3.29
C MET A 84 19.14 -5.75 3.07
N LEU A 85 19.42 -6.49 2.00
CA LEU A 85 18.73 -7.75 1.71
C LEU A 85 19.07 -8.81 2.75
N LEU A 86 20.38 -8.93 3.07
CA LEU A 86 20.87 -9.86 4.09
C LEU A 86 20.27 -9.54 5.46
N GLU A 87 20.29 -8.27 5.88
CA GLU A 87 19.70 -7.82 7.14
C GLU A 87 18.22 -8.19 7.26
N GLN A 88 17.46 -8.07 6.16
CA GLN A 88 16.05 -8.47 6.15
C GLN A 88 15.86 -9.98 6.30
N VAL A 89 16.71 -10.79 5.67
CA VAL A 89 16.64 -12.26 5.79
C VAL A 89 17.05 -12.70 7.19
N VAL A 90 18.17 -12.18 7.72
CA VAL A 90 18.62 -12.44 9.11
C VAL A 90 17.50 -12.12 10.09
N LYS A 91 16.98 -10.92 10.02
CA LYS A 91 15.90 -10.49 10.92
C LYS A 91 14.65 -11.36 10.79
N HIS A 92 14.33 -11.83 9.58
CA HIS A 92 13.18 -12.72 9.39
C HIS A 92 13.43 -14.08 10.04
N VAL A 93 14.63 -14.64 9.90
CA VAL A 93 15.01 -15.91 10.54
C VAL A 93 15.01 -15.78 12.07
N GLU A 94 15.36 -14.61 12.60
CA GLU A 94 15.29 -14.34 14.04
C GLU A 94 13.87 -14.17 14.58
N ASP A 95 12.99 -13.49 13.81
CA ASP A 95 11.62 -13.14 14.24
C ASP A 95 10.60 -14.24 13.92
N ALA A 96 10.83 -15.08 12.91
CA ALA A 96 9.90 -16.08 12.37
C ALA A 96 10.55 -17.46 12.29
N GLU A 97 9.80 -18.50 12.66
CA GLU A 97 10.28 -19.88 12.66
C GLU A 97 10.53 -20.43 11.26
N HIS A 98 9.75 -19.98 10.26
CA HIS A 98 9.80 -20.48 8.90
C HIS A 98 10.00 -19.35 7.88
N LEU A 99 10.89 -19.59 6.91
CA LEU A 99 11.22 -18.64 5.85
C LEU A 99 10.38 -18.89 4.60
N PRO A 100 9.67 -17.86 4.05
CA PRO A 100 8.99 -17.98 2.77
C PRO A 100 9.99 -18.05 1.59
N SER A 101 9.92 -19.13 0.82
CA SER A 101 10.87 -19.41 -0.25
C SER A 101 10.20 -19.97 -1.52
N ASP A 102 11.00 -20.48 -2.44
CA ASP A 102 10.55 -21.24 -3.62
C ASP A 102 9.96 -22.60 -3.24
N LEU A 103 10.35 -23.16 -2.10
CA LEU A 103 9.93 -24.48 -1.59
C LEU A 103 9.09 -24.40 -0.31
N SER A 104 8.79 -23.21 0.18
CA SER A 104 8.05 -23.04 1.43
C SER A 104 7.05 -21.87 1.31
N ILE A 105 5.78 -22.19 1.57
CA ILE A 105 4.71 -21.23 1.78
C ILE A 105 4.57 -21.02 3.28
N THR A 106 4.54 -19.78 3.73
CA THR A 106 4.30 -19.44 5.14
C THR A 106 3.03 -18.63 5.30
N ILE A 107 2.30 -18.91 6.37
CA ILE A 107 1.05 -18.23 6.71
C ILE A 107 1.23 -17.55 8.06
N GLU A 108 0.98 -16.24 8.10
CA GLU A 108 1.13 -15.42 9.30
C GLU A 108 -0.10 -14.56 9.55
N GLU A 109 -0.40 -14.33 10.83
CA GLU A 109 -1.43 -13.38 11.24
C GLU A 109 -0.81 -12.01 11.44
N ARG A 110 -1.46 -10.97 10.92
CA ARG A 110 -1.14 -9.56 11.15
C ARG A 110 -2.35 -8.82 11.71
N SER A 111 -2.13 -7.65 12.25
CA SER A 111 -3.17 -6.85 12.92
C SER A 111 -4.43 -6.61 12.08
N ASP A 112 -4.32 -6.63 10.76
CA ASP A 112 -5.40 -6.25 9.83
C ASP A 112 -5.62 -7.27 8.69
N ALA A 113 -4.80 -8.33 8.61
CA ALA A 113 -4.89 -9.31 7.55
C ALA A 113 -4.22 -10.65 7.89
N LEU A 114 -4.69 -11.73 7.28
CA LEU A 114 -3.94 -12.99 7.18
C LEU A 114 -3.05 -12.90 5.94
N VAL A 115 -1.79 -13.24 6.07
CA VAL A 115 -0.80 -13.13 5.00
C VAL A 115 -0.28 -14.51 4.63
N VAL A 116 -0.40 -14.87 3.36
CA VAL A 116 0.18 -16.07 2.77
C VAL A 116 1.37 -15.63 1.93
N ASN A 117 2.58 -15.90 2.41
CA ASN A 117 3.79 -15.64 1.65
C ASN A 117 4.01 -16.80 0.67
N CYS A 118 3.82 -16.53 -0.61
CA CYS A 118 3.80 -17.53 -1.68
C CYS A 118 4.53 -16.98 -2.91
N CYS A 119 5.76 -17.46 -3.16
CA CYS A 119 6.62 -16.98 -4.23
C CYS A 119 6.24 -17.61 -5.58
N GLN A 120 4.98 -17.46 -6.03
CA GLN A 120 4.45 -18.13 -7.23
C GLN A 120 4.07 -17.18 -8.37
N GLY A 121 4.35 -15.87 -8.22
CA GLY A 121 4.08 -14.88 -9.26
C GLY A 121 2.66 -14.31 -9.22
N SER A 122 2.46 -13.24 -10.00
CA SER A 122 1.23 -12.42 -9.88
C SER A 122 -0.04 -13.19 -10.22
N LYS A 123 -0.06 -13.93 -11.33
CA LYS A 123 -1.29 -14.58 -11.82
C LYS A 123 -1.68 -15.82 -11.01
N ILE A 124 -0.70 -16.59 -10.54
CA ILE A 124 -0.95 -17.74 -9.67
C ILE A 124 -1.45 -17.27 -8.32
N ASN A 125 -0.78 -16.26 -7.73
CA ASN A 125 -1.20 -15.69 -6.46
C ASN A 125 -2.58 -15.03 -6.54
N GLU A 126 -2.96 -14.44 -7.69
CA GLU A 126 -4.32 -13.92 -7.90
C GLU A 126 -5.35 -15.06 -7.88
N ALA A 127 -5.08 -16.19 -8.55
CA ALA A 127 -5.98 -17.34 -8.55
C ALA A 127 -6.13 -17.95 -7.14
N LEU A 128 -5.02 -18.17 -6.43
CA LEU A 128 -5.03 -18.67 -5.06
C LEU A 128 -5.70 -17.67 -4.10
N GLY A 129 -5.42 -16.37 -4.25
CA GLY A 129 -6.01 -15.32 -3.42
C GLY A 129 -7.53 -15.24 -3.58
N GLN A 130 -8.04 -15.32 -4.81
CA GLN A 130 -9.48 -15.36 -5.06
C GLN A 130 -10.11 -16.66 -4.51
N PHE A 131 -9.44 -17.78 -4.63
CA PHE A 131 -9.87 -19.04 -4.00
C PHE A 131 -9.98 -18.91 -2.48
N LEU A 132 -8.95 -18.42 -1.81
CA LEU A 132 -8.94 -18.23 -0.35
C LEU A 132 -10.00 -17.23 0.10
N LEU A 133 -10.25 -16.17 -0.69
CA LEU A 133 -11.32 -15.21 -0.42
C LEU A 133 -12.69 -15.86 -0.47
N VAL A 134 -12.91 -16.75 -1.45
CA VAL A 134 -14.14 -17.52 -1.57
C VAL A 134 -14.33 -18.43 -0.35
N MET A 135 -13.30 -19.18 0.03
CA MET A 135 -13.34 -20.07 1.19
C MET A 135 -13.64 -19.28 2.47
N SER A 136 -13.00 -18.13 2.65
CA SER A 136 -13.24 -17.23 3.78
C SER A 136 -14.71 -16.75 3.83
N SER A 137 -15.30 -16.45 2.68
CA SER A 137 -16.70 -16.02 2.59
C SER A 137 -17.70 -17.09 3.03
N THR A 138 -17.35 -18.36 2.95
CA THR A 138 -18.20 -19.47 3.41
C THR A 138 -18.30 -19.51 4.94
N ILE A 139 -17.25 -19.09 5.65
CA ILE A 139 -17.25 -19.02 7.12
C ILE A 139 -17.90 -17.72 7.61
N THR A 140 -17.50 -16.59 7.01
CA THR A 140 -17.89 -15.26 7.51
C THR A 140 -19.28 -14.82 7.03
N GLY A 141 -19.80 -15.39 5.95
CA GLY A 141 -20.99 -14.93 5.25
C GLY A 141 -20.81 -13.58 4.53
N ASN A 142 -19.64 -12.96 4.63
CA ASN A 142 -19.27 -11.69 4.04
C ASN A 142 -18.06 -11.80 3.12
N TRP A 143 -18.03 -10.96 2.09
CA TRP A 143 -16.87 -10.85 1.22
C TRP A 143 -15.82 -9.95 1.88
N GLY A 144 -14.64 -10.52 2.14
CA GLY A 144 -13.47 -9.77 2.53
C GLY A 144 -12.79 -9.08 1.35
N ARG A 145 -11.55 -8.70 1.54
CA ARG A 145 -10.67 -8.14 0.51
C ARG A 145 -9.43 -9.00 0.38
N VAL A 146 -8.95 -9.19 -0.83
CA VAL A 146 -7.68 -9.84 -1.13
C VAL A 146 -6.80 -8.90 -1.94
N GLU A 147 -5.53 -8.85 -1.58
CA GLU A 147 -4.48 -8.16 -2.32
C GLU A 147 -3.39 -9.16 -2.65
N CYS A 148 -3.06 -9.29 -3.95
CA CYS A 148 -2.10 -10.24 -4.44
C CYS A 148 -0.86 -9.55 -4.99
N GLU A 149 0.30 -9.97 -4.51
CA GLU A 149 1.61 -9.57 -4.99
C GLU A 149 2.37 -10.80 -5.53
N PRO A 150 3.45 -10.62 -6.28
CA PRO A 150 4.17 -11.76 -6.87
C PRO A 150 4.68 -12.79 -5.86
N THR A 151 4.93 -12.37 -4.62
CA THR A 151 5.50 -13.22 -3.56
C THR A 151 4.58 -13.35 -2.34
N ARG A 152 3.32 -12.87 -2.44
CA ARG A 152 2.44 -12.80 -1.28
C ARG A 152 0.98 -12.58 -1.64
N ILE A 153 0.10 -13.06 -0.76
CA ILE A 153 -1.36 -12.85 -0.77
C ILE A 153 -1.75 -12.30 0.60
N SER A 154 -2.43 -11.17 0.65
CA SER A 154 -2.98 -10.58 1.88
C SER A 154 -4.50 -10.68 1.87
N LEU A 155 -5.06 -11.28 2.90
CA LEU A 155 -6.50 -11.51 3.08
C LEU A 155 -7.00 -10.63 4.23
N SER A 156 -7.74 -9.58 3.93
CA SER A 156 -8.48 -8.80 4.94
C SER A 156 -9.89 -9.38 5.09
N VAL A 157 -10.03 -10.29 6.02
CA VAL A 157 -11.25 -11.06 6.29
C VAL A 157 -11.66 -10.89 7.76
N GLY A 158 -12.90 -11.24 8.09
CA GLY A 158 -13.35 -11.14 9.50
C GLY A 158 -12.54 -12.05 10.43
N SER A 159 -12.46 -11.68 11.71
CA SER A 159 -11.73 -12.41 12.76
C SER A 159 -12.20 -13.87 13.02
N ALA A 160 -13.27 -14.30 12.35
CA ALA A 160 -13.73 -15.69 12.39
C ALA A 160 -12.87 -16.65 11.56
N VAL A 161 -12.04 -16.14 10.65
CA VAL A 161 -11.10 -16.94 9.84
C VAL A 161 -9.73 -16.90 10.52
N GLN A 162 -9.15 -18.06 10.75
CA GLN A 162 -7.86 -18.22 11.41
C GLN A 162 -6.80 -18.68 10.40
N VAL A 163 -5.53 -18.59 10.75
CA VAL A 163 -4.40 -19.05 9.91
C VAL A 163 -4.47 -20.53 9.62
N GLU A 164 -4.98 -21.32 10.57
CA GLU A 164 -5.19 -22.76 10.45
C GLU A 164 -6.24 -23.10 9.38
N ASP A 165 -7.28 -22.27 9.23
CA ASP A 165 -8.28 -22.45 8.18
C ASP A 165 -7.64 -22.29 6.80
N VAL A 166 -6.80 -21.25 6.65
CA VAL A 166 -6.08 -20.99 5.39
C VAL A 166 -5.14 -22.15 5.05
N GLN A 167 -4.38 -22.63 6.02
CA GLN A 167 -3.50 -23.79 5.84
C GLN A 167 -4.30 -25.03 5.43
N LYS A 168 -5.39 -25.30 6.14
CA LYS A 168 -6.28 -26.43 5.85
C LYS A 168 -6.83 -26.37 4.43
N TRP A 169 -7.26 -25.22 3.95
CA TRP A 169 -7.77 -25.09 2.58
C TRP A 169 -6.71 -25.38 1.53
N LEU A 170 -5.46 -24.96 1.75
CA LEU A 170 -4.35 -25.27 0.85
C LEU A 170 -4.00 -26.77 0.84
N LEU A 171 -4.10 -27.40 2.01
CA LEU A 171 -3.73 -28.83 2.17
C LEU A 171 -4.86 -29.81 1.75
N GLU A 172 -6.13 -29.43 1.93
CA GLU A 172 -7.25 -30.37 1.79
C GLU A 172 -8.12 -30.14 0.56
N THR A 173 -8.06 -28.95 -0.10
CA THR A 173 -8.91 -28.71 -1.27
C THR A 173 -8.38 -29.49 -2.47
N PRO A 174 -9.17 -30.37 -3.10
CA PRO A 174 -8.73 -31.08 -4.29
C PRO A 174 -8.30 -30.09 -5.39
N PRO A 175 -7.08 -30.23 -5.97
CA PRO A 175 -6.59 -29.29 -6.97
C PRO A 175 -7.52 -29.12 -8.17
N ASP A 176 -8.17 -30.18 -8.62
CA ASP A 176 -9.13 -30.16 -9.74
C ASP A 176 -10.43 -29.40 -9.41
N ALA A 177 -10.74 -29.18 -8.14
CA ALA A 177 -11.93 -28.40 -7.74
C ALA A 177 -11.73 -26.89 -7.88
N LEU A 178 -10.48 -26.41 -7.97
CA LEU A 178 -10.14 -24.98 -7.95
C LEU A 178 -10.85 -24.19 -9.06
N GLU A 179 -10.79 -24.66 -10.30
CA GLU A 179 -11.42 -23.99 -11.44
C GLU A 179 -12.95 -23.92 -11.29
N ASN A 180 -13.56 -25.00 -10.82
CA ASN A 180 -15.01 -25.02 -10.56
C ASN A 180 -15.40 -24.04 -9.44
N ILE A 181 -14.65 -23.99 -8.34
CA ILE A 181 -14.88 -23.05 -7.24
C ILE A 181 -14.82 -21.61 -7.76
N LEU A 182 -13.79 -21.26 -8.52
CA LEU A 182 -13.64 -19.92 -9.09
C LEU A 182 -14.75 -19.61 -10.12
N SER A 183 -15.08 -20.53 -10.99
CA SER A 183 -16.10 -20.33 -12.04
C SER A 183 -17.50 -20.10 -11.48
N VAL A 184 -17.85 -20.76 -10.37
CA VAL A 184 -19.17 -20.59 -9.71
C VAL A 184 -19.25 -19.29 -8.93
N THR A 185 -18.15 -18.83 -8.33
CA THR A 185 -18.15 -17.72 -7.36
C THR A 185 -17.76 -16.38 -7.96
N LEU A 186 -16.79 -16.34 -8.87
CA LEU A 186 -16.32 -15.10 -9.52
C LEU A 186 -17.40 -14.29 -10.26
N PRO A 187 -18.47 -14.87 -10.85
CA PRO A 187 -19.53 -14.09 -11.47
C PRO A 187 -20.14 -13.01 -10.57
N ASN A 188 -20.01 -13.12 -9.26
CA ASN A 188 -20.50 -12.13 -8.30
C ASN A 188 -19.46 -11.02 -8.00
N SER A 189 -18.21 -11.15 -8.46
CA SER A 189 -17.13 -10.22 -8.17
C SER A 189 -17.21 -8.92 -8.97
N THR A 190 -16.56 -7.87 -8.45
CA THR A 190 -16.46 -6.58 -9.16
C THR A 190 -15.61 -6.69 -10.44
N GLN A 191 -14.60 -7.57 -10.45
CA GLN A 191 -13.73 -7.80 -11.60
C GLN A 191 -14.53 -8.34 -12.80
N VAL A 192 -15.41 -9.31 -12.56
CA VAL A 192 -16.29 -9.88 -13.59
C VAL A 192 -17.25 -8.83 -14.14
N ARG A 193 -17.78 -7.92 -13.30
CA ARG A 193 -18.67 -6.85 -13.79
C ARG A 193 -18.05 -5.97 -14.87
N TRP A 194 -16.82 -5.56 -14.64
CA TRP A 194 -16.08 -4.74 -15.63
C TRP A 194 -15.76 -5.51 -16.90
N ARG A 195 -15.34 -6.76 -16.76
CA ARG A 195 -15.03 -7.62 -17.90
C ARG A 195 -16.27 -7.97 -18.70
N PHE A 196 -17.37 -8.25 -18.02
CA PHE A 196 -18.67 -8.47 -18.66
C PHE A 196 -19.12 -7.29 -19.52
N ALA A 197 -18.94 -6.05 -19.04
CA ALA A 197 -19.30 -4.89 -19.84
C ALA A 197 -18.51 -4.79 -21.16
N GLN A 198 -17.24 -5.22 -21.15
CA GLN A 198 -16.41 -5.27 -22.35
C GLN A 198 -16.88 -6.39 -23.31
N VAL A 199 -17.05 -7.60 -22.80
CA VAL A 199 -17.47 -8.77 -23.58
C VAL A 199 -18.91 -8.56 -24.11
N ALA A 200 -19.82 -7.99 -23.30
CA ALA A 200 -21.17 -7.68 -23.72
C ALA A 200 -21.27 -6.69 -24.90
N LYS A 201 -20.27 -5.79 -25.06
CA LYS A 201 -20.16 -4.95 -26.25
C LYS A 201 -19.75 -5.78 -27.47
N LEU A 202 -18.80 -6.70 -27.32
CA LEU A 202 -18.36 -7.57 -28.43
C LEU A 202 -19.49 -8.49 -28.92
N PHE A 203 -20.34 -8.97 -28.02
CA PHE A 203 -21.50 -9.79 -28.33
C PHE A 203 -22.75 -8.97 -28.76
N GLY A 204 -22.64 -7.64 -28.89
CA GLY A 204 -23.75 -6.79 -29.30
C GLY A 204 -24.88 -6.64 -28.25
N ILE A 205 -24.68 -7.15 -27.04
CA ILE A 205 -25.64 -7.00 -25.91
C ILE A 205 -25.69 -5.55 -25.44
N LEU A 206 -24.55 -4.88 -25.42
CA LEU A 206 -24.44 -3.46 -25.12
C LEU A 206 -24.02 -2.71 -26.41
N ARG A 207 -24.71 -1.61 -26.69
CA ARG A 207 -24.35 -0.74 -27.79
C ARG A 207 -23.00 -0.07 -27.54
N GLU A 208 -22.23 0.15 -28.59
CA GLU A 208 -21.00 0.92 -28.52
C GLU A 208 -21.29 2.36 -28.05
N GLY A 209 -20.45 2.91 -27.16
CA GLY A 209 -20.63 4.25 -26.59
C GLY A 209 -21.53 4.33 -25.35
N VAL A 210 -22.20 3.25 -24.96
CA VAL A 210 -22.98 3.23 -23.71
C VAL A 210 -22.06 3.20 -22.52
N ASP A 211 -22.27 4.12 -21.56
CA ASP A 211 -21.54 4.15 -20.28
C ASP A 211 -22.03 2.99 -19.39
N PRO A 212 -21.16 2.02 -19.04
CA PRO A 212 -21.52 0.89 -18.20
C PRO A 212 -22.04 1.28 -16.81
N ARG A 213 -21.68 2.49 -16.33
CA ARG A 213 -22.13 3.00 -15.01
C ARG A 213 -23.60 3.36 -14.99
N LYS A 214 -24.20 3.62 -16.16
CA LYS A 214 -25.62 3.96 -16.32
C LYS A 214 -26.52 2.74 -16.52
N ILE A 215 -25.96 1.53 -16.53
CA ILE A 215 -26.68 0.29 -16.77
C ILE A 215 -26.70 -0.54 -15.50
N ASN A 216 -27.81 -1.24 -15.25
CA ASN A 216 -27.88 -2.24 -14.20
C ASN A 216 -27.11 -3.52 -14.64
N LEU A 217 -25.77 -3.47 -14.55
CA LEU A 217 -24.89 -4.59 -14.91
C LEU A 217 -25.19 -5.83 -14.05
N HIS A 218 -25.67 -5.67 -12.82
CA HIS A 218 -26.01 -6.81 -11.96
C HIS A 218 -27.17 -7.62 -12.52
N ALA A 219 -28.21 -6.95 -13.01
CA ALA A 219 -29.34 -7.62 -13.63
C ALA A 219 -28.94 -8.34 -14.92
N LEU A 220 -28.06 -7.73 -15.71
CA LEU A 220 -27.52 -8.36 -16.91
C LEU A 220 -26.65 -9.59 -16.60
N LEU A 221 -25.74 -9.48 -15.64
CA LEU A 221 -24.93 -10.62 -15.19
C LEU A 221 -25.79 -11.80 -14.76
N LYS A 222 -26.86 -11.53 -13.99
CA LYS A 222 -27.80 -12.58 -13.57
C LYS A 222 -28.52 -13.23 -14.76
N LYS A 223 -28.88 -12.44 -15.77
CA LYS A 223 -29.55 -12.93 -16.99
C LYS A 223 -28.64 -13.79 -17.86
N TYR A 224 -27.34 -13.45 -17.95
CA TYR A 224 -26.38 -14.15 -18.80
C TYR A 224 -25.56 -15.22 -18.06
N ARG A 225 -25.89 -15.50 -16.80
CA ARG A 225 -25.25 -16.58 -16.02
C ARG A 225 -25.51 -17.93 -16.70
N GLY A 226 -24.43 -18.74 -16.86
CA GLY A 226 -24.52 -20.04 -17.53
C GLY A 226 -24.67 -19.96 -19.05
N THR A 227 -24.38 -18.83 -19.67
CA THR A 227 -24.35 -18.68 -21.13
C THR A 227 -22.93 -18.58 -21.64
N VAL A 228 -22.71 -18.80 -22.93
CA VAL A 228 -21.44 -18.64 -23.64
C VAL A 228 -20.81 -17.25 -23.39
N VAL A 229 -21.64 -16.20 -23.20
CA VAL A 229 -21.16 -14.87 -22.89
C VAL A 229 -20.43 -14.84 -21.54
N MET A 230 -20.97 -15.54 -20.53
CA MET A 230 -20.33 -15.61 -19.21
C MET A 230 -19.07 -16.50 -19.24
N GLU A 231 -19.12 -17.59 -20.02
CA GLU A 231 -17.94 -18.45 -20.23
C GLU A 231 -16.81 -17.65 -20.85
N GLU A 232 -17.09 -16.83 -21.86
CA GLU A 232 -16.09 -15.94 -22.47
C GLU A 232 -15.54 -14.90 -21.49
N VAL A 233 -16.41 -14.33 -20.63
CA VAL A 233 -15.99 -13.38 -19.58
C VAL A 233 -15.01 -14.05 -18.61
N LEU A 234 -15.30 -15.26 -18.16
CA LEU A 234 -14.46 -16.02 -17.23
C LEU A 234 -13.16 -16.46 -17.91
N SER A 235 -13.24 -17.00 -19.12
CA SER A 235 -12.07 -17.40 -19.92
C SER A 235 -11.11 -16.21 -20.10
N LYS A 236 -11.64 -15.05 -20.47
CA LYS A 236 -10.85 -13.84 -20.62
C LYS A 236 -10.25 -13.35 -19.30
N LEU A 237 -11.00 -13.45 -18.19
CA LEU A 237 -10.50 -13.09 -16.85
C LEU A 237 -9.36 -14.03 -16.43
N PHE A 238 -9.51 -15.33 -16.61
CA PHE A 238 -8.48 -16.32 -16.32
C PHE A 238 -7.23 -16.06 -17.17
N PHE A 239 -7.39 -15.92 -18.49
CA PHE A 239 -6.25 -15.68 -19.38
C PHE A 239 -5.47 -14.40 -19.03
N GLU A 240 -6.16 -13.29 -18.74
CA GLU A 240 -5.50 -12.02 -18.52
C GLU A 240 -4.95 -11.84 -17.09
N ARG A 241 -5.69 -12.33 -16.08
CA ARG A 241 -5.44 -12.01 -14.68
C ARG A 241 -4.99 -13.17 -13.81
N MET A 242 -5.36 -14.39 -14.17
CA MET A 242 -5.16 -15.58 -13.34
C MET A 242 -4.47 -16.68 -14.13
N ASP A 243 -3.64 -17.45 -13.44
CA ASP A 243 -3.13 -18.74 -13.92
C ASP A 243 -3.69 -19.84 -13.03
N VAL A 244 -4.88 -20.32 -13.42
CA VAL A 244 -5.60 -21.34 -12.66
C VAL A 244 -4.89 -22.70 -12.73
N HIS A 245 -4.25 -23.01 -13.87
CA HIS A 245 -3.47 -24.23 -14.01
C HIS A 245 -2.24 -24.22 -13.10
N GLY A 246 -1.45 -23.13 -13.13
CA GLY A 246 -0.32 -22.99 -12.24
C GLY A 246 -0.73 -22.98 -10.76
N ALA A 247 -1.90 -22.41 -10.41
CA ALA A 247 -2.42 -22.45 -9.05
C ALA A 247 -2.83 -23.87 -8.62
N ARG A 248 -3.41 -24.68 -9.53
CA ARG A 248 -3.67 -26.09 -9.31
C ARG A 248 -2.38 -26.86 -9.04
N ASP A 249 -1.34 -26.64 -9.88
CA ASP A 249 -0.04 -27.31 -9.74
C ASP A 249 0.62 -26.95 -8.39
N VAL A 250 0.43 -25.70 -7.91
CA VAL A 250 0.91 -25.28 -6.57
C VAL A 250 0.15 -26.02 -5.46
N LEU A 251 -1.18 -26.15 -5.54
CA LEU A 251 -1.95 -26.94 -4.56
C LEU A 251 -1.50 -28.40 -4.54
N GLU A 252 -1.28 -29.00 -5.71
CA GLU A 252 -0.77 -30.36 -5.82
C GLU A 252 0.63 -30.48 -5.21
N ALA A 253 1.53 -29.50 -5.45
CA ALA A 253 2.87 -29.47 -4.88
C ALA A 253 2.86 -29.33 -3.36
N VAL A 254 1.91 -28.56 -2.80
CA VAL A 254 1.71 -28.43 -1.35
C VAL A 254 1.21 -29.74 -0.75
N GLN A 255 0.24 -30.41 -1.41
CA GLN A 255 -0.38 -31.63 -0.90
C GLN A 255 0.53 -32.86 -1.01
N ASN A 256 1.42 -32.90 -1.98
CA ASN A 256 2.40 -33.99 -2.12
C ASN A 256 3.72 -33.73 -1.36
N GLY A 257 3.84 -32.59 -0.65
CA GLY A 257 5.01 -32.23 0.14
C GLY A 257 6.22 -31.74 -0.67
N THR A 258 6.05 -31.38 -1.95
CA THR A 258 7.09 -30.71 -2.74
C THR A 258 7.30 -29.26 -2.32
N ILE A 259 6.25 -28.61 -1.88
CA ILE A 259 6.24 -27.29 -1.28
C ILE A 259 5.69 -27.43 0.15
N ASP A 260 6.48 -27.05 1.12
CA ASP A 260 6.07 -27.05 2.53
C ASP A 260 5.07 -25.90 2.80
N CYS A 261 4.13 -26.11 3.73
CA CYS A 261 3.16 -25.11 4.13
C CYS A 261 3.13 -24.98 5.65
N HIS A 262 3.65 -23.86 6.17
CA HIS A 262 3.86 -23.64 7.59
C HIS A 262 3.09 -22.45 8.12
N LEU A 263 2.61 -22.58 9.35
CA LEU A 263 2.19 -21.44 10.15
C LEU A 263 3.44 -20.82 10.81
N THR A 264 3.54 -19.50 10.84
CA THR A 264 4.72 -18.83 11.39
C THR A 264 4.37 -17.51 12.06
N ALA A 265 5.25 -17.05 12.93
CA ALA A 265 5.18 -15.70 13.47
C ALA A 265 5.43 -14.65 12.36
N SER A 266 4.98 -13.42 12.59
CA SER A 266 5.12 -12.33 11.63
C SER A 266 6.57 -11.87 11.50
N GLY A 267 7.11 -11.92 10.30
CA GLY A 267 8.47 -11.48 10.00
C GLY A 267 8.52 -10.36 8.96
N PRO A 268 9.69 -9.69 8.78
CA PRO A 268 9.83 -8.54 7.88
C PRO A 268 9.61 -8.87 6.39
N LEU A 269 9.79 -10.12 5.96
CA LEU A 269 9.56 -10.52 4.57
C LEU A 269 8.07 -10.66 4.22
N GLY A 270 7.20 -10.79 5.21
CA GLY A 270 5.75 -10.75 5.03
C GLY A 270 5.18 -9.33 4.91
N ILE A 271 5.99 -8.29 5.01
CA ILE A 271 5.55 -6.90 4.81
C ILE A 271 5.51 -6.58 3.32
N SER A 272 4.39 -6.02 2.84
CA SER A 272 4.21 -5.62 1.45
C SER A 272 5.29 -4.64 0.98
N SER A 273 5.84 -4.89 -0.21
CA SER A 273 6.68 -3.91 -0.91
C SER A 273 5.85 -2.69 -1.35
N ARG A 274 4.57 -2.90 -1.68
CA ARG A 274 3.59 -1.83 -1.91
C ARG A 274 3.27 -1.11 -0.61
N THR A 275 3.24 -1.80 0.53
CA THR A 275 3.03 -1.19 1.84
C THR A 275 4.19 -0.26 2.22
N ARG A 276 5.40 -0.43 1.69
CA ARG A 276 6.47 0.57 1.85
C ARG A 276 6.25 1.84 1.02
N GLU A 277 5.60 1.75 -0.13
CA GLU A 277 5.15 2.91 -0.93
C GLU A 277 3.71 3.35 -0.57
N ASP A 278 2.83 2.43 -0.17
CA ASP A 278 1.48 2.61 0.37
C ASP A 278 1.40 2.52 1.90
N MET A 279 2.52 2.38 2.62
CA MET A 279 2.58 2.58 4.09
C MET A 279 2.11 3.99 4.51
N THR A 280 1.66 4.76 3.53
CA THR A 280 0.91 5.98 3.71
C THR A 280 -0.60 5.77 3.82
N LEU A 281 -1.10 4.53 3.72
CA LEU A 281 -2.52 4.18 3.90
C LEU A 281 -2.71 3.00 4.86
N PRO A 282 -2.25 3.09 6.10
CA PRO A 282 -2.81 2.24 7.12
C PRO A 282 -4.30 2.60 7.24
N ASN A 283 -5.13 1.59 7.44
CA ASN A 283 -6.53 1.85 7.72
C ASN A 283 -6.61 2.80 8.92
N TRP A 284 -7.31 3.94 8.77
CA TRP A 284 -7.44 4.95 9.84
C TRP A 284 -8.03 4.35 11.12
N ASP A 285 -8.76 3.24 11.01
CA ASP A 285 -9.34 2.53 12.14
C ASP A 285 -8.29 1.88 13.06
N ASN A 286 -7.01 1.81 12.64
CA ASN A 286 -5.93 1.32 13.48
C ASN A 286 -5.57 2.34 14.57
N ALA A 287 -5.93 2.02 15.81
CA ALA A 287 -5.66 2.86 16.99
C ALA A 287 -4.16 3.12 17.21
N GLU A 288 -3.32 2.18 16.83
CA GLU A 288 -1.86 2.30 16.93
C GLU A 288 -1.33 3.35 15.95
N LEU A 289 -1.83 3.37 14.71
CA LEU A 289 -1.47 4.39 13.74
C LEU A 289 -1.85 5.79 14.20
N ARG A 290 -3.05 5.96 14.74
CA ARG A 290 -3.51 7.24 15.31
C ARG A 290 -2.58 7.69 16.43
N SER A 291 -2.22 6.77 17.33
CA SER A 291 -1.29 7.04 18.41
C SER A 291 0.10 7.43 17.91
N GLN A 292 0.63 6.71 16.93
CA GLN A 292 1.94 6.99 16.31
C GLN A 292 1.93 8.33 15.57
N LEU A 293 0.89 8.64 14.80
CA LEU A 293 0.74 9.93 14.12
C LEU A 293 0.68 11.07 15.13
N LYS A 294 -0.15 10.95 16.16
CA LYS A 294 -0.26 11.94 17.24
C LYS A 294 1.09 12.13 17.95
N SER A 295 1.75 11.06 18.32
CA SER A 295 3.07 11.07 18.96
C SER A 295 4.10 11.76 18.07
N ARG A 296 4.16 11.42 16.78
CA ARG A 296 5.07 12.05 15.82
C ARG A 296 4.84 13.54 15.70
N LEU A 297 3.59 13.97 15.44
CA LEU A 297 3.26 15.37 15.29
C LEU A 297 3.55 16.17 16.57
N SER A 298 3.29 15.61 17.74
CA SER A 298 3.57 16.23 19.06
C SER A 298 5.06 16.37 19.33
N ASN A 299 5.87 15.44 18.84
CA ASN A 299 7.32 15.45 19.03
C ASN A 299 8.06 16.31 18.00
N GLU A 300 7.39 16.77 16.93
CA GLU A 300 8.00 17.65 15.94
C GLU A 300 8.48 18.96 16.57
N ARG A 301 9.57 19.50 16.03
CA ARG A 301 10.07 20.82 16.37
C ARG A 301 9.54 21.85 15.37
N ALA A 302 8.97 22.90 15.91
CA ALA A 302 8.39 23.99 15.16
C ALA A 302 9.05 25.32 15.51
N ALA A 303 8.94 26.29 14.61
CA ALA A 303 9.31 27.66 14.81
C ALA A 303 8.08 28.56 14.61
N LEU A 304 7.90 29.53 15.49
CA LEU A 304 6.93 30.62 15.37
C LEU A 304 7.66 31.93 15.10
N CYS A 305 7.27 32.61 14.04
CA CYS A 305 7.75 33.94 13.70
C CYS A 305 6.66 34.99 13.95
N CYS A 306 6.94 35.98 14.77
CA CYS A 306 6.00 37.08 15.03
C CYS A 306 6.00 38.10 13.90
N LEU A 307 4.86 38.33 13.28
CA LEU A 307 4.71 39.32 12.21
C LEU A 307 4.94 40.77 12.67
N LYS A 308 4.79 41.07 13.99
CA LYS A 308 4.96 42.40 14.51
C LYS A 308 6.42 42.76 14.87
N CYS A 309 7.13 41.83 15.55
CA CYS A 309 8.50 42.09 16.02
C CYS A 309 9.56 41.18 15.36
N GLN A 310 9.14 40.33 14.40
CA GLN A 310 9.98 39.45 13.60
C GLN A 310 10.82 38.46 14.40
N LYS A 311 10.60 38.34 15.72
CA LYS A 311 11.32 37.37 16.56
C LYS A 311 10.84 35.96 16.26
N ILE A 312 11.80 35.07 16.05
CA ILE A 312 11.56 33.65 15.83
C ILE A 312 11.78 32.89 17.14
N LYS A 313 10.82 32.03 17.51
CA LYS A 313 10.88 31.19 18.69
C LYS A 313 10.74 29.72 18.26
N ARG A 314 11.69 28.90 18.66
CA ARG A 314 11.65 27.43 18.44
C ARG A 314 11.02 26.75 19.64
N PHE A 315 10.23 25.69 19.39
CA PHE A 315 9.56 24.93 20.44
C PHE A 315 9.21 23.52 19.97
N ARG A 316 8.91 22.62 20.90
CA ARG A 316 8.25 21.34 20.59
C ARG A 316 6.74 21.54 20.57
N VAL A 317 6.07 20.90 19.60
CA VAL A 317 4.61 21.00 19.44
C VAL A 317 3.87 20.58 20.70
N ALA A 318 4.35 19.52 21.39
CA ALA A 318 3.79 19.04 22.66
C ALA A 318 3.72 20.11 23.79
N ARG A 319 4.41 21.26 23.63
CA ARG A 319 4.31 22.36 24.59
C ARG A 319 2.96 23.09 24.54
N TYR A 320 2.28 23.02 23.39
CA TYR A 320 0.95 23.58 23.17
C TYR A 320 -0.03 22.42 23.15
N THR A 321 -0.70 22.17 24.26
CA THR A 321 -1.54 20.96 24.45
C THR A 321 -3.03 21.25 24.43
N SER A 322 -3.43 22.53 24.50
CA SER A 322 -4.83 22.94 24.61
C SER A 322 -5.29 23.65 23.33
N ILE A 323 -6.56 23.47 22.99
CA ILE A 323 -7.25 24.18 21.90
C ILE A 323 -7.28 25.70 22.18
N ASP A 324 -7.33 26.07 23.46
CA ASP A 324 -7.40 27.46 23.92
C ASP A 324 -6.01 28.10 24.10
N ASP A 325 -4.92 27.31 23.95
CA ASP A 325 -3.55 27.82 23.97
C ASP A 325 -3.27 28.64 22.71
N VAL A 326 -3.72 29.87 22.73
CA VAL A 326 -3.41 30.83 21.65
C VAL A 326 -1.95 31.23 21.80
N ALA A 327 -1.13 30.83 20.82
CA ALA A 327 0.25 31.22 20.80
C ALA A 327 0.37 32.75 20.77
N THR A 328 1.04 33.33 21.77
CA THR A 328 1.36 34.76 21.83
C THR A 328 2.85 34.98 21.78
N CYS A 329 3.28 36.07 21.16
CA CYS A 329 4.68 36.43 21.12
C CYS A 329 5.16 36.89 22.52
N LEU A 330 6.14 36.17 23.07
CA LEU A 330 6.72 36.52 24.38
C LEU A 330 7.46 37.85 24.39
N GLY A 331 7.81 38.41 23.22
CA GLY A 331 8.55 39.66 23.11
C GLY A 331 7.66 40.92 23.03
N CYS A 332 6.50 40.80 22.36
CA CYS A 332 5.63 41.97 22.10
C CYS A 332 4.15 41.69 22.34
N GLY A 333 3.75 40.52 22.82
CA GLY A 333 2.36 40.13 23.05
C GLY A 333 1.51 39.96 21.78
N GLY A 334 2.11 40.05 20.59
CA GLY A 334 1.37 39.90 19.32
C GLY A 334 0.85 38.50 19.12
N ARG A 335 -0.32 38.37 18.50
CA ARG A 335 -0.99 37.06 18.22
C ARG A 335 -0.78 36.56 16.81
N MET A 336 -0.31 37.40 15.89
CA MET A 336 -0.04 37.02 14.50
C MET A 336 1.33 36.32 14.42
N LEU A 337 1.33 35.02 14.53
CA LEU A 337 2.52 34.18 14.55
C LEU A 337 2.47 33.18 13.37
N ALA A 338 3.36 33.32 12.40
CA ALA A 338 3.53 32.33 11.35
C ALA A 338 4.30 31.12 11.89
N CYS A 339 3.84 29.92 11.54
CA CYS A 339 4.40 28.68 12.00
C CYS A 339 5.00 27.85 10.85
N ALA A 340 6.20 27.33 11.06
CA ALA A 340 6.83 26.36 10.16
C ALA A 340 7.56 25.27 10.95
N ARG A 341 7.90 24.16 10.29
CA ARG A 341 8.80 23.16 10.85
C ARG A 341 10.20 23.75 11.05
N GLU A 342 10.93 23.26 12.04
CA GLU A 342 12.31 23.72 12.29
C GLU A 342 13.21 23.53 11.05
N GLY A 343 13.05 22.45 10.28
CA GLY A 343 13.78 22.23 9.03
C GLY A 343 13.40 23.16 7.86
N MET A 344 12.42 24.07 8.05
CA MET A 344 11.98 25.07 7.07
C MET A 344 12.16 26.50 7.59
N LEU A 345 13.11 26.70 8.50
CA LEU A 345 13.43 28.03 9.05
C LEU A 345 13.83 29.04 7.97
N ASP A 346 14.63 28.60 6.99
CA ASP A 346 15.03 29.44 5.85
C ASP A 346 13.84 30.03 5.09
N MET A 347 12.71 29.29 5.07
CA MET A 347 11.47 29.77 4.47
C MET A 347 10.84 30.91 5.29
N LEU A 348 10.83 30.80 6.63
CA LEU A 348 10.33 31.83 7.49
C LEU A 348 11.22 33.09 7.42
N GLU A 349 12.53 32.94 7.38
CA GLU A 349 13.48 34.01 7.23
C GLU A 349 13.36 34.72 5.88
N LYS A 350 13.16 33.96 4.80
CA LYS A 350 12.85 34.48 3.46
C LYS A 350 11.54 35.27 3.45
N TRP A 351 10.49 34.72 4.04
CA TRP A 351 9.20 35.42 4.12
C TRP A 351 9.29 36.77 4.86
N VAL A 352 10.09 36.83 5.93
CA VAL A 352 10.33 38.07 6.69
C VAL A 352 11.11 39.08 5.87
N ALA A 353 12.06 38.63 5.04
CA ALA A 353 12.90 39.47 4.22
C ALA A 353 12.31 39.83 2.85
N SER A 354 11.23 39.12 2.43
CA SER A 354 10.66 39.28 1.09
C SER A 354 9.76 40.48 0.96
N GLU A 355 9.98 41.25 -0.11
CA GLU A 355 9.07 42.32 -0.56
C GLU A 355 7.98 41.78 -1.51
N ASP A 356 8.01 40.47 -1.86
CA ASP A 356 7.02 39.85 -2.73
C ASP A 356 5.66 39.72 -2.00
N THR A 357 4.66 40.34 -2.59
CA THR A 357 3.28 40.33 -2.07
C THR A 357 2.69 38.94 -1.95
N ALA A 358 3.08 38.02 -2.80
CA ALA A 358 2.58 36.64 -2.77
C ALA A 358 3.15 35.84 -1.57
N GLU A 359 4.41 36.05 -1.24
CA GLU A 359 5.05 35.45 -0.05
C GLU A 359 4.53 36.07 1.25
N GLN A 360 4.34 37.38 1.27
CA GLN A 360 3.72 38.09 2.41
C GLN A 360 2.28 37.61 2.64
N ASP A 361 1.50 37.39 1.59
CA ASP A 361 0.15 36.83 1.65
C ASP A 361 0.13 35.40 2.23
N ARG A 362 1.10 34.59 1.86
CA ARG A 362 1.24 33.22 2.41
C ARG A 362 1.55 33.28 3.90
N MET A 363 2.49 34.11 4.30
CA MET A 363 2.87 34.30 5.69
C MET A 363 1.68 34.82 6.52
N MET A 364 0.91 35.77 5.99
CA MET A 364 -0.28 36.29 6.63
C MET A 364 -1.34 35.22 6.82
N LYS A 365 -1.65 34.43 5.77
CA LYS A 365 -2.60 33.30 5.84
C LYS A 365 -2.17 32.24 6.84
N ASN A 366 -0.86 31.93 6.90
CA ASN A 366 -0.30 31.01 7.88
C ASN A 366 -0.49 31.50 9.30
N ALA A 367 -0.18 32.81 9.56
CA ALA A 367 -0.36 33.40 10.87
C ALA A 367 -1.84 33.53 11.28
N ASP A 368 -2.73 33.79 10.33
CA ASP A 368 -4.17 33.89 10.57
C ASP A 368 -4.75 32.53 11.05
N ILE A 369 -4.41 31.42 10.41
CA ILE A 369 -4.88 30.13 10.88
C ILE A 369 -4.32 29.74 12.25
N VAL A 370 -3.08 30.11 12.55
CA VAL A 370 -2.48 29.89 13.88
C VAL A 370 -3.19 30.73 14.94
N ALA A 371 -3.48 32.00 14.64
CA ALA A 371 -4.22 32.87 15.54
C ALA A 371 -5.66 32.41 15.82
N ASN A 372 -6.31 31.84 14.80
CA ASN A 372 -7.71 31.40 14.88
C ASN A 372 -7.90 29.99 15.43
N ARG A 373 -6.97 29.05 15.16
CA ARG A 373 -7.13 27.62 15.51
C ARG A 373 -6.04 27.10 16.46
N GLY A 374 -5.07 27.97 16.83
CA GLY A 374 -4.04 27.64 17.85
C GLY A 374 -3.31 26.32 17.59
N HIS A 375 -3.35 25.43 18.56
CA HIS A 375 -2.70 24.12 18.51
C HIS A 375 -3.11 23.26 17.30
N GLU A 376 -4.37 23.28 16.90
CA GLU A 376 -4.86 22.51 15.75
C GLU A 376 -4.19 22.97 14.45
N ALA A 377 -3.99 24.28 14.28
CA ALA A 377 -3.28 24.81 13.11
C ALA A 377 -1.81 24.41 13.12
N ILE A 378 -1.16 24.44 14.29
CA ILE A 378 0.22 24.01 14.45
C ILE A 378 0.34 22.53 14.09
N LEU A 379 -0.54 21.64 14.59
CA LEU A 379 -0.55 20.22 14.22
C LEU A 379 -0.69 20.01 12.70
N CYS A 380 -1.62 20.75 12.06
CA CYS A 380 -1.79 20.69 10.60
C CYS A 380 -0.50 21.05 9.86
N LEU A 381 0.15 22.16 10.25
CA LEU A 381 1.37 22.66 9.60
C LEU A 381 2.58 21.73 9.84
N MET A 382 2.51 20.89 10.87
CA MET A 382 3.51 19.82 11.09
C MET A 382 3.26 18.59 10.22
N GLY A 383 2.13 18.46 9.55
CA GLY A 383 1.86 17.41 8.60
C GLY A 383 2.79 17.48 7.37
N ARG A 384 3.31 16.36 6.88
CA ARG A 384 4.24 16.30 5.73
C ARG A 384 3.54 16.76 4.46
N GLY A 385 4.11 17.75 3.75
CA GLY A 385 3.52 18.31 2.53
C GLY A 385 2.29 19.18 2.77
N ILE A 386 1.98 19.52 4.03
CA ILE A 386 0.88 20.42 4.38
C ILE A 386 1.40 21.85 4.52
N GLY A 387 1.13 22.66 3.49
CA GLY A 387 1.32 24.11 3.54
C GLY A 387 0.05 24.83 4.00
N GLU A 388 0.10 26.18 4.04
CA GLU A 388 -0.98 27.05 4.49
C GLU A 388 -2.32 26.80 3.79
N ALA A 389 -2.31 26.61 2.46
CA ALA A 389 -3.52 26.38 1.67
C ALA A 389 -4.21 25.05 2.03
N THR A 390 -3.42 23.99 2.23
CA THR A 390 -3.94 22.68 2.63
C THR A 390 -4.42 22.71 4.07
N ALA A 391 -3.68 23.35 4.98
CA ALA A 391 -4.08 23.52 6.37
C ALA A 391 -5.42 24.29 6.49
N ILE A 392 -5.61 25.37 5.74
CA ILE A 392 -6.89 26.10 5.67
C ILE A 392 -8.03 25.17 5.23
N ARG A 393 -7.81 24.35 4.20
CA ARG A 393 -8.82 23.43 3.68
C ARG A 393 -9.21 22.37 4.71
N ILE A 394 -8.23 21.83 5.45
CA ILE A 394 -8.46 20.85 6.52
C ILE A 394 -9.26 21.50 7.65
N LEU A 395 -8.77 22.62 8.18
CA LEU A 395 -9.35 23.29 9.35
C LEU A 395 -10.75 23.87 9.11
N ARG A 396 -11.13 24.12 7.85
CA ARG A 396 -12.52 24.49 7.47
C ARG A 396 -13.48 23.30 7.50
N LYS A 397 -12.98 22.09 7.23
CA LYS A 397 -13.81 20.88 7.19
C LYS A 397 -13.95 20.20 8.55
N VAL A 398 -12.94 20.33 9.39
CA VAL A 398 -12.89 19.68 10.70
C VAL A 398 -13.47 20.63 11.76
N ARG A 399 -14.39 20.07 12.58
CA ARG A 399 -14.98 20.82 13.70
C ARG A 399 -13.90 21.14 14.74
N ARG A 400 -13.97 22.34 15.33
CA ARG A 400 -13.06 22.73 16.42
C ARG A 400 -13.24 21.77 17.62
N GLY A 401 -12.14 21.23 18.12
CA GLY A 401 -12.14 20.24 19.21
C GLY A 401 -12.27 18.78 18.77
N ASP A 402 -12.47 18.52 17.47
CA ASP A 402 -12.49 17.17 16.92
C ASP A 402 -11.05 16.73 16.57
N GLU A 403 -10.33 16.27 17.60
CA GLU A 403 -8.93 15.82 17.43
C GLU A 403 -8.83 14.61 16.50
N GLU A 404 -9.78 13.69 16.57
CA GLU A 404 -9.76 12.49 15.75
C GLU A 404 -9.98 12.81 14.26
N GLY A 405 -10.97 13.62 13.96
CA GLY A 405 -11.22 14.11 12.60
C GLY A 405 -10.06 14.93 12.07
N LEU A 406 -9.37 15.71 12.93
CA LEU A 406 -8.19 16.47 12.56
C LEU A 406 -7.02 15.57 12.16
N LEU A 407 -6.69 14.59 12.98
CA LEU A 407 -5.61 13.62 12.71
C LEU A 407 -5.90 12.80 11.45
N GLN A 408 -7.16 12.39 11.24
CA GLN A 408 -7.59 11.71 10.02
C GLN A 408 -7.39 12.57 8.77
N ALA A 409 -7.76 13.84 8.83
CA ALA A 409 -7.61 14.77 7.71
C ALA A 409 -6.14 15.08 7.42
N ILE A 410 -5.29 15.20 8.45
CA ILE A 410 -3.84 15.34 8.32
C ILE A 410 -3.25 14.10 7.65
N HIS A 411 -3.59 12.91 8.13
CA HIS A 411 -3.13 11.65 7.56
C HIS A 411 -3.48 11.55 6.08
N HIS A 412 -4.74 11.80 5.73
CA HIS A 412 -5.19 11.77 4.33
C HIS A 412 -4.40 12.75 3.45
N ALA A 413 -4.12 13.96 3.96
CA ALA A 413 -3.35 14.95 3.22
C ALA A 413 -1.87 14.55 3.05
N GLU A 414 -1.26 13.91 4.05
CA GLU A 414 0.11 13.36 3.96
C GLU A 414 0.19 12.23 2.93
N VAL A 415 -0.82 11.38 2.90
CA VAL A 415 -0.95 10.31 1.90
C VAL A 415 -1.06 10.90 0.48
N GLU A 416 -1.94 11.89 0.28
CA GLU A 416 -2.05 12.58 -1.02
C GLU A 416 -0.71 13.21 -1.42
N TYR A 417 -0.02 13.85 -0.47
CA TYR A 417 1.31 14.42 -0.74
C TYR A 417 2.34 13.35 -1.11
N ALA A 418 2.42 12.25 -0.36
CA ALA A 418 3.37 11.17 -0.64
C ALA A 418 3.15 10.57 -2.04
N ARG A 419 1.88 10.43 -2.47
CA ARG A 419 1.53 9.97 -3.81
C ARG A 419 1.92 10.95 -4.92
N THR A 420 1.85 12.25 -4.64
CA THR A 420 2.03 13.29 -5.66
C THR A 420 3.39 13.96 -5.64
N ARG A 421 4.19 13.79 -4.58
CA ARG A 421 5.48 14.52 -4.38
C ARG A 421 6.48 14.33 -5.53
N ARG A 422 6.46 13.16 -6.20
CA ARG A 422 7.35 12.89 -7.36
C ARG A 422 7.11 13.85 -8.53
N PHE A 423 5.93 14.46 -8.59
CA PHE A 423 5.55 15.42 -9.64
C PHE A 423 5.86 16.87 -9.25
N TRP A 424 6.32 17.11 -8.01
CA TRP A 424 6.62 18.46 -7.47
C TRP A 424 8.12 18.66 -7.23
N SER A 425 8.95 17.62 -7.45
CA SER A 425 10.40 17.71 -7.34
C SER A 425 10.96 18.10 -8.71
N ASN A 426 11.05 19.41 -8.96
CA ASN A 426 11.93 20.02 -9.94
C ASN A 426 12.87 20.94 -9.19
#